data_f4690a9dd1eb5e1124e6f7a812febf36
#
_entry.id   f4690a9dd1eb5e1124e6f7a812febf36
#
_cell.length_a   1.000
_cell.length_b   1.000
_cell.length_c   1.000
_cell.angle_alpha   90.00
_cell.angle_beta   90.00
_cell.angle_gamma   90.00
#
_symmetry.space_group_name_H-M   'P 1'
#
loop_
_entity.id
_entity.type
_entity.pdbx_description
1 polymer ?
#
loop_
_entity_poly.entity_id
_entity_poly.type
_entity_poly.pdbx_seq_one_letter_code
_entity_poly.pdbx_strand_id
1 'polypeptide(L)'
;MKNKYIDLVDQTFDFPQDEFRVDDGNLFVNDIDMMEIIKEHGTPLKLTYLPKITSQIQRAKRMFRNAMSKVSYEGDHHYCYCTKSSQFKFVIEQALKSDVHLETSSAYDLDLIRKLESDKLVDKNLIIICNGFKRPQYVQNIANMLNEGWHNIIPVLDNKNELEDLDDLIDVPTQLGIRIASEEE
;
A
#
# COMPACT_ATOMS: atom_id res chain seq x y z
N MET A 1 5.28 -37.91 22.26
CA MET A 1 5.24 -37.70 20.79
C MET A 1 5.79 -36.30 20.55
N LYS A 2 6.84 -36.16 19.76
CA LYS A 2 7.27 -34.83 19.30
C LYS A 2 6.22 -34.40 18.25
N ASN A 3 5.41 -33.37 18.55
CA ASN A 3 4.53 -32.79 17.55
C ASN A 3 5.40 -32.30 16.41
N LYS A 4 5.19 -32.83 15.22
CA LYS A 4 5.80 -32.29 14.03
C LYS A 4 5.19 -30.94 13.75
N TYR A 5 5.97 -30.00 13.22
CA TYR A 5 5.47 -28.65 12.89
C TYR A 5 4.23 -28.71 11.98
N ILE A 6 4.19 -29.67 11.05
CA ILE A 6 3.05 -29.88 10.16
C ILE A 6 1.76 -30.21 10.91
N ASP A 7 1.85 -30.95 12.04
CA ASP A 7 0.64 -31.29 12.84
C ASP A 7 0.06 -30.05 13.53
N LEU A 8 0.90 -29.03 13.81
CA LEU A 8 0.46 -27.74 14.35
C LEU A 8 -0.12 -26.83 13.27
N VAL A 9 0.41 -26.89 12.08
CA VAL A 9 -0.05 -26.12 10.92
C VAL A 9 -1.43 -26.60 10.47
N ASP A 10 -1.64 -27.92 10.36
CA ASP A 10 -2.92 -28.52 9.97
C ASP A 10 -4.04 -28.25 11.01
N GLN A 11 -3.67 -27.92 12.25
CA GLN A 11 -4.64 -27.64 13.31
C GLN A 11 -5.12 -26.18 13.35
N THR A 12 -4.41 -25.23 12.75
CA THR A 12 -4.63 -23.81 13.01
C THR A 12 -4.79 -22.92 11.78
N PHE A 13 -4.27 -23.30 10.60
CA PHE A 13 -4.27 -22.45 9.43
C PHE A 13 -4.37 -23.25 8.12
N ASP A 14 -5.15 -22.68 7.19
CA ASP A 14 -5.07 -23.04 5.77
C ASP A 14 -3.84 -22.34 5.18
N PHE A 15 -2.68 -22.99 5.23
CA PHE A 15 -1.47 -22.45 4.63
C PHE A 15 -1.60 -22.48 3.10
N PRO A 16 -1.28 -21.37 2.39
CA PRO A 16 -1.17 -21.39 0.94
C PRO A 16 -0.10 -22.41 0.55
N GLN A 17 -0.51 -23.57 0.05
CA GLN A 17 0.40 -24.70 -0.23
C GLN A 17 1.48 -24.37 -1.25
N ASP A 18 1.22 -23.41 -2.14
CA ASP A 18 2.14 -23.04 -3.22
C ASP A 18 3.42 -22.33 -2.73
N GLU A 19 3.43 -21.79 -1.52
CA GLU A 19 4.54 -20.99 -1.00
C GLU A 19 5.24 -21.63 0.19
N PHE A 20 4.57 -22.58 0.83
CA PHE A 20 5.07 -23.24 2.04
C PHE A 20 5.32 -24.71 1.78
N ARG A 21 6.47 -25.17 2.20
CA ARG A 21 6.87 -26.57 2.12
C ARG A 21 7.53 -26.99 3.43
N VAL A 22 7.21 -28.17 3.90
CA VAL A 22 7.92 -28.82 5.00
C VAL A 22 8.73 -29.99 4.45
N ASP A 23 10.04 -29.97 4.68
CA ASP A 23 10.96 -30.98 4.23
C ASP A 23 11.91 -31.34 5.37
N ASP A 24 12.01 -32.62 5.70
CA ASP A 24 12.77 -33.17 6.85
C ASP A 24 12.57 -32.40 8.16
N GLY A 25 11.32 -31.94 8.42
CA GLY A 25 10.95 -31.20 9.63
C GLY A 25 11.31 -29.71 9.62
N ASN A 26 11.90 -29.20 8.54
CA ASN A 26 12.17 -27.79 8.34
C ASN A 26 11.07 -27.11 7.51
N LEU A 27 10.70 -25.89 7.90
CA LEU A 27 9.78 -25.06 7.15
C LEU A 27 10.52 -24.25 6.10
N PHE A 28 10.05 -24.35 4.85
CA PHE A 28 10.49 -23.53 3.73
C PHE A 28 9.38 -22.59 3.28
N VAL A 29 9.75 -21.36 2.95
CA VAL A 29 8.86 -20.35 2.36
C VAL A 29 9.51 -19.86 1.07
N ASN A 30 8.89 -20.12 -0.09
CA ASN A 30 9.48 -19.84 -1.41
C ASN A 30 10.93 -20.34 -1.53
N ASP A 31 11.16 -21.59 -1.14
CA ASP A 31 12.47 -22.28 -1.10
C ASP A 31 13.52 -21.70 -0.13
N ILE A 32 13.14 -20.75 0.71
CA ILE A 32 13.99 -20.22 1.78
C ILE A 32 13.81 -21.08 3.02
N ASP A 33 14.91 -21.66 3.54
CA ASP A 33 14.88 -22.40 4.81
C ASP A 33 14.67 -21.43 5.99
N MET A 34 13.50 -21.51 6.61
CA MET A 34 13.15 -20.64 7.72
C MET A 34 13.93 -20.95 8.99
N MET A 35 14.43 -22.19 9.13
CA MET A 35 15.21 -22.56 10.31
C MET A 35 16.62 -21.96 10.26
N GLU A 36 17.20 -21.80 9.07
CA GLU A 36 18.47 -21.08 8.90
C GLU A 36 18.33 -19.61 9.25
N ILE A 37 17.29 -18.95 8.74
CA ILE A 37 16.96 -17.54 9.06
C ILE A 37 16.75 -17.37 10.57
N ILE A 38 16.02 -18.28 11.21
CA ILE A 38 15.77 -18.23 12.67
C ILE A 38 17.06 -18.43 13.47
N LYS A 39 17.97 -19.31 13.02
CA LYS A 39 19.27 -19.50 13.68
C LYS A 39 20.12 -18.23 13.63
N GLU A 40 20.08 -17.51 12.50
CA GLU A 40 20.86 -16.29 12.29
C GLU A 40 20.27 -15.09 13.07
N HIS A 41 18.95 -14.92 13.02
CA HIS A 41 18.28 -13.70 13.51
C HIS A 41 17.48 -13.88 14.81
N GLY A 42 17.22 -15.10 15.22
CA GLY A 42 16.43 -15.42 16.41
C GLY A 42 14.92 -15.29 16.21
N THR A 43 14.21 -15.46 17.32
CA THR A 43 12.74 -15.27 17.39
C THR A 43 12.41 -14.31 18.53
N PRO A 44 11.31 -13.51 18.41
CA PRO A 44 10.33 -13.48 17.34
C PRO A 44 10.87 -12.86 16.04
N LEU A 45 10.48 -13.41 14.89
CA LEU A 45 10.93 -12.98 13.57
C LEU A 45 9.74 -12.51 12.72
N LYS A 46 9.87 -11.33 12.08
CA LYS A 46 8.95 -10.86 11.06
C LYS A 46 9.68 -10.81 9.72
N LEU A 47 9.26 -11.65 8.79
CA LEU A 47 9.81 -11.72 7.44
C LEU A 47 8.88 -11.04 6.43
N THR A 48 9.45 -10.26 5.52
CA THR A 48 8.72 -9.69 4.37
C THR A 48 9.34 -10.22 3.08
N TYR A 49 8.59 -11.04 2.34
CA TYR A 49 9.03 -11.55 1.05
C TYR A 49 8.66 -10.58 -0.07
N LEU A 50 9.61 -9.73 -0.44
CA LEU A 50 9.40 -8.61 -1.38
C LEU A 50 8.89 -9.03 -2.77
N PRO A 51 9.34 -10.15 -3.40
CA PRO A 51 8.83 -10.56 -4.71
C PRO A 51 7.32 -10.80 -4.74
N LYS A 52 6.71 -11.15 -3.60
CA LYS A 52 5.25 -11.34 -3.48
C LYS A 52 4.48 -10.05 -3.72
N ILE A 53 5.03 -8.91 -3.28
CA ILE A 53 4.42 -7.59 -3.48
C ILE A 53 4.25 -7.34 -4.99
N THR A 54 5.33 -7.46 -5.76
CA THR A 54 5.30 -7.29 -7.21
C THR A 54 4.32 -8.26 -7.88
N SER A 55 4.37 -9.54 -7.54
CA SER A 55 3.52 -10.56 -8.15
C SER A 55 2.04 -10.32 -7.91
N GLN A 56 1.64 -9.89 -6.70
CA GLN A 56 0.25 -9.59 -6.36
C GLN A 56 -0.24 -8.30 -7.03
N ILE A 57 0.58 -7.25 -7.06
CA ILE A 57 0.24 -6.01 -7.78
C ILE A 57 0.00 -6.31 -9.27
N GLN A 58 0.92 -7.04 -9.91
CA GLN A 58 0.78 -7.42 -11.32
C GLN A 58 -0.43 -8.33 -11.57
N ARG A 59 -0.73 -9.22 -10.63
CA ARG A 59 -1.94 -10.06 -10.69
C ARG A 59 -3.19 -9.18 -10.65
N ALA A 60 -3.30 -8.26 -9.69
CA ALA A 60 -4.43 -7.35 -9.58
C ALA A 60 -4.60 -6.50 -10.85
N LYS A 61 -3.53 -5.86 -11.34
CA LYS A 61 -3.55 -5.07 -12.58
C LYS A 61 -4.02 -5.90 -13.79
N ARG A 62 -3.61 -7.17 -13.91
CA ARG A 62 -4.09 -8.07 -14.97
C ARG A 62 -5.58 -8.39 -14.85
N MET A 63 -6.03 -8.66 -13.61
CA MET A 63 -7.46 -8.99 -13.36
C MET A 63 -8.36 -7.82 -13.73
N PHE A 64 -8.01 -6.60 -13.33
CA PHE A 64 -8.75 -5.38 -13.71
C PHE A 64 -8.73 -5.15 -15.22
N ARG A 65 -7.58 -5.25 -15.86
CA ARG A 65 -7.44 -5.12 -17.32
C ARG A 65 -8.35 -6.11 -18.08
N ASN A 66 -8.36 -7.37 -17.64
CA ASN A 66 -9.22 -8.38 -18.23
C ASN A 66 -10.71 -8.09 -18.02
N ALA A 67 -11.09 -7.59 -16.86
CA ALA A 67 -12.48 -7.22 -16.56
C ALA A 67 -12.92 -6.02 -17.42
N MET A 68 -12.09 -4.98 -17.50
CA MET A 68 -12.34 -3.79 -18.31
C MET A 68 -12.51 -4.16 -19.80
N SER A 69 -11.62 -5.02 -20.33
CA SER A 69 -11.71 -5.50 -21.72
C SER A 69 -13.02 -6.26 -21.99
N LYS A 70 -13.49 -7.09 -21.02
CA LYS A 70 -14.74 -7.84 -21.18
C LYS A 70 -16.00 -6.97 -21.30
N VAL A 71 -15.96 -5.78 -20.68
CA VAL A 71 -17.11 -4.85 -20.68
C VAL A 71 -16.87 -3.63 -21.56
N SER A 72 -15.81 -3.65 -22.38
CA SER A 72 -15.40 -2.54 -23.24
C SER A 72 -15.30 -1.21 -22.51
N TYR A 73 -14.73 -1.24 -21.29
CA TYR A 73 -14.50 -0.04 -20.51
C TYR A 73 -13.27 0.72 -21.06
N GLU A 74 -13.48 1.99 -21.44
CA GLU A 74 -12.46 2.82 -22.11
C GLU A 74 -11.63 3.68 -21.15
N GLY A 75 -11.97 3.72 -19.85
CA GLY A 75 -11.22 4.47 -18.84
C GLY A 75 -9.98 3.75 -18.36
N ASP A 76 -9.17 4.45 -17.58
CA ASP A 76 -7.94 3.92 -16.99
C ASP A 76 -8.19 3.28 -15.62
N HIS A 77 -7.30 2.38 -15.23
CA HIS A 77 -7.23 1.80 -13.91
C HIS A 77 -5.91 2.16 -13.23
N HIS A 78 -5.99 2.93 -12.17
CA HIS A 78 -4.85 3.32 -11.35
C HIS A 78 -4.77 2.45 -10.09
N TYR A 79 -3.67 1.72 -9.92
CA TYR A 79 -3.42 0.97 -8.70
C TYR A 79 -2.73 1.88 -7.69
N CYS A 80 -3.38 2.19 -6.57
CA CYS A 80 -2.79 2.97 -5.48
C CYS A 80 -2.39 2.03 -4.33
N TYR A 81 -1.10 2.02 -3.99
CA TYR A 81 -0.61 1.30 -2.82
C TYR A 81 -0.94 2.09 -1.55
N CYS A 82 -1.63 1.45 -0.60
CA CYS A 82 -2.01 2.07 0.66
C CYS A 82 -0.86 2.03 1.66
N THR A 83 -0.27 3.19 2.00
CA THR A 83 0.91 3.30 2.88
C THR A 83 0.65 2.79 4.29
N LYS A 84 -0.58 2.91 4.81
CA LYS A 84 -0.94 2.40 6.15
C LYS A 84 -0.78 0.88 6.31
N SER A 85 -0.79 0.12 5.21
CA SER A 85 -0.60 -1.34 5.27
C SER A 85 0.84 -1.71 5.62
N SER A 86 1.81 -0.96 5.10
CA SER A 86 3.23 -1.01 5.52
C SER A 86 3.96 0.24 5.03
N GLN A 87 4.59 0.96 5.95
CA GLN A 87 5.35 2.19 5.70
C GLN A 87 6.87 1.93 5.58
N PHE A 88 7.31 0.68 5.63
CA PHE A 88 8.73 0.38 5.46
C PHE A 88 9.21 0.79 4.08
N LYS A 89 10.32 1.53 4.03
CA LYS A 89 10.90 2.06 2.78
C LYS A 89 11.06 0.97 1.72
N PHE A 90 11.64 -0.18 2.07
CA PHE A 90 11.87 -1.30 1.15
C PHE A 90 10.57 -1.91 0.58
N VAL A 91 9.44 -1.83 1.32
CA VAL A 91 8.12 -2.28 0.86
C VAL A 91 7.56 -1.31 -0.17
N ILE A 92 7.62 -0.01 0.13
CA ILE A 92 7.13 1.05 -0.78
C ILE A 92 7.98 1.08 -2.05
N GLU A 93 9.30 1.02 -1.95
CA GLU A 93 10.21 0.92 -3.11
C GLU A 93 9.88 -0.29 -4.00
N GLN A 94 9.56 -1.43 -3.38
CA GLN A 94 9.19 -2.62 -4.14
C GLN A 94 7.83 -2.45 -4.83
N ALA A 95 6.86 -1.81 -4.19
CA ALA A 95 5.57 -1.50 -4.79
C ALA A 95 5.73 -0.53 -5.98
N LEU A 96 6.50 0.55 -5.81
CA LEU A 96 6.76 1.57 -6.84
C LEU A 96 7.40 0.99 -8.12
N LYS A 97 8.23 -0.07 -8.01
CA LYS A 97 8.76 -0.78 -9.19
C LYS A 97 7.69 -1.41 -10.09
N SER A 98 6.47 -1.50 -9.60
CA SER A 98 5.32 -2.06 -10.35
C SER A 98 4.44 -0.97 -10.98
N ASP A 99 4.95 0.25 -11.10
CA ASP A 99 4.21 1.38 -11.67
C ASP A 99 2.87 1.55 -10.95
N VAL A 100 2.93 1.88 -9.67
CA VAL A 100 1.77 2.14 -8.82
C VAL A 100 1.81 3.59 -8.33
N HIS A 101 0.63 4.06 -7.95
CA HIS A 101 0.45 5.31 -7.23
C HIS A 101 0.36 5.05 -5.72
N LEU A 102 0.13 6.09 -4.91
CA LEU A 102 0.07 5.95 -3.46
C LEU A 102 -1.27 6.44 -2.90
N GLU A 103 -1.72 5.76 -1.86
CA GLU A 103 -2.79 6.22 -0.99
C GLU A 103 -2.21 6.48 0.40
N THR A 104 -2.50 7.65 0.95
CA THR A 104 -2.04 8.11 2.27
C THR A 104 -3.23 8.30 3.21
N SER A 105 -2.97 8.30 4.51
CA SER A 105 -4.00 8.47 5.54
C SER A 105 -3.57 9.36 6.71
N SER A 106 -2.39 9.98 6.61
CA SER A 106 -1.86 10.85 7.66
C SER A 106 -0.84 11.87 7.14
N ALA A 107 -0.57 12.88 7.95
CA ALA A 107 0.48 13.86 7.67
C ALA A 107 1.86 13.19 7.48
N TYR A 108 2.16 12.17 8.28
CA TYR A 108 3.43 11.44 8.23
C TYR A 108 3.64 10.69 6.91
N ASP A 109 2.56 10.24 6.27
CA ASP A 109 2.65 9.59 4.97
C ASP A 109 3.10 10.59 3.89
N LEU A 110 2.66 11.85 3.96
CA LEU A 110 3.12 12.91 3.04
C LEU A 110 4.59 13.27 3.30
N ASP A 111 5.02 13.31 4.56
CA ASP A 111 6.44 13.52 4.89
C ASP A 111 7.29 12.37 4.33
N LEU A 112 6.79 11.14 4.37
CA LEU A 112 7.42 9.98 3.73
C LEU A 112 7.53 10.17 2.21
N ILE A 113 6.47 10.65 1.54
CA ILE A 113 6.49 10.90 0.09
C ILE A 113 7.52 11.98 -0.26
N ARG A 114 7.63 13.07 0.51
CA ARG A 114 8.68 14.06 0.34
C ARG A 114 10.09 13.45 0.45
N LYS A 115 10.26 12.50 1.36
CA LYS A 115 11.51 11.76 1.47
C LYS A 115 11.78 10.88 0.24
N LEU A 116 10.76 10.19 -0.28
CA LEU A 116 10.88 9.41 -1.51
C LEU A 116 11.21 10.29 -2.73
N GLU A 117 10.64 11.52 -2.81
CA GLU A 117 11.00 12.51 -3.84
C GLU A 117 12.47 12.93 -3.70
N SER A 118 12.92 13.27 -2.50
CA SER A 118 14.32 13.65 -2.25
C SER A 118 15.31 12.54 -2.63
N ASP A 119 14.90 11.30 -2.48
CA ASP A 119 15.66 10.11 -2.88
C ASP A 119 15.49 9.77 -4.39
N LYS A 120 14.72 10.58 -5.15
CA LYS A 120 14.41 10.42 -6.58
C LYS A 120 13.69 9.12 -6.94
N LEU A 121 12.90 8.60 -6.01
CA LEU A 121 12.10 7.38 -6.18
C LEU A 121 10.70 7.67 -6.73
N VAL A 122 10.23 8.89 -6.55
CA VAL A 122 8.96 9.42 -7.08
C VAL A 122 9.16 10.83 -7.58
N ASP A 123 8.24 11.31 -8.42
CA ASP A 123 8.16 12.68 -8.89
C ASP A 123 6.75 13.26 -8.68
N LYS A 124 6.58 14.53 -9.04
CA LYS A 124 5.33 15.27 -8.84
C LYS A 124 4.16 14.81 -9.75
N ASN A 125 4.41 13.89 -10.68
CA ASN A 125 3.36 13.30 -11.51
C ASN A 125 2.66 12.11 -10.82
N LEU A 126 3.20 11.65 -9.68
CA LEU A 126 2.60 10.59 -8.90
C LEU A 126 1.19 10.98 -8.44
N ILE A 127 0.20 10.11 -8.67
CA ILE A 127 -1.13 10.27 -8.08
C ILE A 127 -1.05 9.90 -6.59
N ILE A 128 -1.54 10.79 -5.74
CA ILE A 128 -1.59 10.59 -4.29
C ILE A 128 -3.02 10.79 -3.82
N ILE A 129 -3.65 9.70 -3.40
CA ILE A 129 -4.98 9.75 -2.80
C ILE A 129 -4.82 10.03 -1.30
N CYS A 130 -5.23 11.21 -0.85
CA CYS A 130 -5.17 11.60 0.56
C CYS A 130 -6.49 11.24 1.26
N ASN A 131 -6.56 10.00 1.74
CA ASN A 131 -7.73 9.43 2.41
C ASN A 131 -7.65 9.65 3.95
N GLY A 132 -8.73 9.28 4.67
CA GLY A 132 -8.79 9.36 6.13
C GLY A 132 -9.03 10.77 6.67
N PHE A 133 -9.36 10.83 7.96
CA PHE A 133 -9.67 12.07 8.66
C PHE A 133 -8.48 13.04 8.68
N LYS A 134 -8.74 14.28 8.25
CA LYS A 134 -7.68 15.28 8.07
C LYS A 134 -7.54 16.16 9.31
N ARG A 135 -6.51 15.85 10.10
CA ARG A 135 -6.08 16.74 11.19
C ARG A 135 -5.36 17.97 10.61
N PRO A 136 -5.25 19.08 11.34
CA PRO A 136 -4.67 20.34 10.83
C PRO A 136 -3.30 20.16 10.13
N GLN A 137 -2.40 19.35 10.70
CA GLN A 137 -1.11 19.10 10.09
C GLN A 137 -1.22 18.36 8.74
N TYR A 138 -2.22 17.48 8.58
CA TYR A 138 -2.42 16.75 7.32
C TYR A 138 -2.99 17.69 6.25
N VAL A 139 -3.97 18.53 6.61
CA VAL A 139 -4.50 19.61 5.75
C VAL A 139 -3.37 20.50 5.27
N GLN A 140 -2.52 20.98 6.18
CA GLN A 140 -1.40 21.86 5.86
C GLN A 140 -0.39 21.18 4.92
N ASN A 141 -0.05 19.92 5.17
CA ASN A 141 0.89 19.18 4.31
C ASN A 141 0.32 18.98 2.90
N ILE A 142 -0.99 18.67 2.78
CA ILE A 142 -1.69 18.55 1.50
C ILE A 142 -1.62 19.87 0.73
N ALA A 143 -2.04 20.97 1.36
CA ALA A 143 -2.05 22.30 0.74
C ALA A 143 -0.65 22.73 0.30
N ASN A 144 0.35 22.57 1.15
CA ASN A 144 1.74 22.90 0.82
C ASN A 144 2.22 22.12 -0.42
N MET A 145 1.96 20.82 -0.49
CA MET A 145 2.40 20.03 -1.64
C MET A 145 1.67 20.42 -2.93
N LEU A 146 0.37 20.68 -2.87
CA LEU A 146 -0.40 21.18 -4.01
C LEU A 146 0.16 22.50 -4.53
N ASN A 147 0.37 23.48 -3.63
CA ASN A 147 0.92 24.80 -3.97
C ASN A 147 2.37 24.73 -4.47
N GLU A 148 3.12 23.69 -4.10
CA GLU A 148 4.47 23.39 -4.63
C GLU A 148 4.47 22.68 -5.99
N GLY A 149 3.29 22.38 -6.55
CA GLY A 149 3.15 21.81 -7.90
C GLY A 149 2.95 20.29 -7.97
N TRP A 150 2.52 19.65 -6.88
CA TRP A 150 2.05 18.26 -6.89
C TRP A 150 0.58 18.22 -7.35
N HIS A 151 0.32 18.39 -8.65
CA HIS A 151 -1.03 18.57 -9.18
C HIS A 151 -1.92 17.32 -9.15
N ASN A 152 -1.36 16.16 -8.88
CA ASN A 152 -2.06 14.87 -8.83
C ASN A 152 -2.35 14.39 -7.39
N ILE A 153 -2.30 15.29 -6.41
CA ILE A 153 -2.80 15.03 -5.07
C ILE A 153 -4.32 15.20 -5.08
N ILE A 154 -5.03 14.18 -4.60
CA ILE A 154 -6.48 14.15 -4.52
C ILE A 154 -6.90 13.99 -3.06
N PRO A 155 -7.22 15.09 -2.36
CA PRO A 155 -7.81 15.02 -1.02
C PRO A 155 -9.19 14.38 -1.08
N VAL A 156 -9.42 13.35 -0.27
CA VAL A 156 -10.74 12.69 -0.15
C VAL A 156 -11.42 13.20 1.12
N LEU A 157 -12.52 13.90 0.95
CA LEU A 157 -13.27 14.49 2.05
C LEU A 157 -14.06 13.44 2.83
N ASP A 158 -13.82 13.36 4.13
CA ASP A 158 -14.58 12.53 5.07
C ASP A 158 -15.78 13.29 5.68
N ASN A 159 -15.71 14.62 5.71
CA ASN A 159 -16.78 15.49 6.22
C ASN A 159 -16.73 16.89 5.56
N LYS A 160 -17.77 17.68 5.79
CA LYS A 160 -17.93 19.00 5.15
C LYS A 160 -16.90 20.04 5.62
N ASN A 161 -16.46 19.98 6.87
CA ASN A 161 -15.55 20.98 7.43
C ASN A 161 -14.16 20.88 6.77
N GLU A 162 -13.77 19.67 6.33
CA GLU A 162 -12.50 19.48 5.63
C GLU A 162 -12.42 20.25 4.31
N LEU A 163 -13.56 20.55 3.67
CA LEU A 163 -13.59 21.39 2.48
C LEU A 163 -13.21 22.84 2.80
N GLU A 164 -13.77 23.39 3.87
CA GLU A 164 -13.47 24.75 4.32
C GLU A 164 -12.00 24.88 4.73
N ASP A 165 -11.49 23.90 5.50
CA ASP A 165 -10.10 23.85 5.94
C ASP A 165 -9.10 23.78 4.76
N LEU A 166 -9.46 23.12 3.67
CA LEU A 166 -8.61 23.01 2.47
C LEU A 166 -8.73 24.25 1.58
N ASP A 167 -9.93 24.80 1.40
CA ASP A 167 -10.19 25.96 0.53
C ASP A 167 -9.40 27.19 0.98
N ASP A 168 -9.27 27.38 2.28
CA ASP A 168 -8.52 28.50 2.88
C ASP A 168 -7.00 28.42 2.63
N LEU A 169 -6.48 27.25 2.25
CA LEU A 169 -5.02 27.00 2.19
C LEU A 169 -4.51 26.64 0.79
N ILE A 170 -5.41 26.27 -0.14
CA ILE A 170 -5.01 25.80 -1.48
C ILE A 170 -5.21 26.92 -2.50
N ASP A 171 -4.13 27.36 -3.13
CA ASP A 171 -4.11 28.43 -4.11
C ASP A 171 -4.25 27.96 -5.57
N VAL A 172 -4.42 26.67 -5.80
CA VAL A 172 -4.44 26.05 -7.13
C VAL A 172 -5.69 25.21 -7.38
N PRO A 173 -6.19 25.11 -8.62
CA PRO A 173 -7.28 24.19 -8.94
C PRO A 173 -6.94 22.77 -8.54
N THR A 174 -7.79 22.12 -7.75
CA THR A 174 -7.51 20.82 -7.14
C THR A 174 -8.68 19.87 -7.36
N GLN A 175 -8.37 18.62 -7.69
CA GLN A 175 -9.38 17.54 -7.72
C GLN A 175 -9.67 17.09 -6.29
N LEU A 176 -10.95 16.92 -5.98
CA LEU A 176 -11.38 16.41 -4.67
C LEU A 176 -12.09 15.07 -4.83
N GLY A 177 -11.82 14.17 -3.90
CA GLY A 177 -12.59 12.95 -3.67
C GLY A 177 -13.65 13.18 -2.59
N ILE A 178 -14.73 12.41 -2.63
CA ILE A 178 -15.76 12.38 -1.58
C ILE A 178 -15.92 10.94 -1.11
N ARG A 179 -15.80 10.73 0.20
CA ARG A 179 -16.07 9.43 0.80
C ARG A 179 -17.56 9.28 1.09
N ILE A 180 -18.16 8.27 0.48
CA ILE A 180 -19.54 7.89 0.74
C ILE A 180 -19.48 6.60 1.58
N ALA A 181 -20.03 6.66 2.81
CA ALA A 181 -20.28 5.47 3.61
C ALA A 181 -21.59 4.84 3.15
N SER A 182 -21.56 3.57 2.75
CA SER A 182 -22.79 2.79 2.62
C SER A 182 -23.19 2.31 4.01
N GLU A 183 -24.46 2.53 4.38
CA GLU A 183 -25.04 1.80 5.51
C GLU A 183 -25.18 0.35 5.06
N GLU A 184 -24.44 -0.56 5.71
CA GLU A 184 -24.71 -1.99 5.59
C GLU A 184 -25.97 -2.26 6.42
N GLU A 185 -27.05 -2.70 5.77
CA GLU A 185 -28.23 -3.26 6.43
C GLU A 185 -27.94 -4.62 7.08
#